data_82e59736b17fa17740ab0cce425964cc
#
_entry.id   82e59736b17fa17740ab0cce425964cc
#
_cell.length_a   1.000
_cell.length_b   1.000
_cell.length_c   1.000
_cell.angle_alpha   90.00
_cell.angle_beta   90.00
_cell.angle_gamma   90.00
#
_symmetry.space_group_name_H-M   'P 1'
#
loop_
_entity.id
_entity.type
_entity.pdbx_description
1 polymer ?
#
loop_
_entity_poly.entity_id
_entity_poly.type
_entity_poly.pdbx_seq_one_letter_code
_entity_poly.pdbx_strand_id
1 'polypeptide(L)'
;MFARIALLSAPYSTLTYALPDIFPEEFWQEGLRVAIPLGRGALRAGILMERLEHSDLPDGVTCKEVAWPLETVPLLSEEIRALARDLAIRQGLEPGCVLGHVLPQGLRQVDLRIRWLAADRDFSCTVKQVTKLE
;
A
#
# COMPACT_ATOMS: atom_id res chain seq x y z
N MET A 1 -2.87 8.14 12.57
CA MET A 1 -1.88 7.09 12.27
C MET A 1 -1.43 7.23 10.83
N PHE A 2 -0.15 7.10 10.60
CA PHE A 2 0.49 7.21 9.29
C PHE A 2 1.34 5.97 9.02
N ALA A 3 1.77 5.80 7.78
CA ALA A 3 2.67 4.72 7.42
C ALA A 3 3.59 5.12 6.28
N ARG A 4 4.80 4.57 6.29
CA ARG A 4 5.71 4.61 5.15
C ARG A 4 5.42 3.44 4.25
N ILE A 5 5.10 3.74 3.01
CA ILE A 5 4.73 2.77 1.98
C ILE A 5 5.81 2.74 0.91
N ALA A 6 6.39 1.57 0.65
CA ALA A 6 7.32 1.35 -0.44
C ALA A 6 6.55 1.00 -1.72
N LEU A 7 6.68 1.82 -2.76
CA LEU A 7 6.08 1.56 -4.06
C LEU A 7 6.70 0.32 -4.72
N LEU A 8 5.86 -0.56 -5.24
CA LEU A 8 6.28 -1.77 -5.96
C LEU A 8 6.47 -1.57 -7.47
N SER A 9 6.34 -0.34 -7.92
CA SER A 9 6.55 0.06 -9.32
C SER A 9 7.34 1.38 -9.37
N ALA A 10 7.93 1.69 -10.53
CA ALA A 10 8.69 2.93 -10.67
C ALA A 10 7.85 4.15 -10.25
N PRO A 11 8.40 5.08 -9.48
CA PRO A 11 9.81 5.28 -9.10
C PRO A 11 10.31 4.48 -7.88
N TYR A 12 9.57 3.56 -7.33
CA TYR A 12 9.91 2.71 -6.18
C TYR A 12 10.16 3.47 -4.88
N SER A 13 9.77 4.72 -4.80
CA SER A 13 10.00 5.58 -3.63
C SER A 13 9.23 5.08 -2.41
N THR A 14 9.79 5.33 -1.24
CA THR A 14 9.08 5.16 0.03
C THR A 14 8.42 6.48 0.41
N LEU A 15 7.10 6.49 0.48
CA LEU A 15 6.30 7.69 0.72
C LEU A 15 5.43 7.52 1.96
N THR A 16 5.09 8.64 2.60
CA THR A 16 4.23 8.65 3.79
C THR A 16 2.78 8.89 3.41
N TYR A 17 1.90 8.02 3.92
CA TYR A 17 0.45 8.10 3.73
C TYR A 17 -0.27 8.04 5.08
N ALA A 18 -1.42 8.69 5.16
CA ALA A 18 -2.32 8.52 6.28
C ALA A 18 -3.06 7.18 6.16
N LEU A 19 -3.30 6.53 7.30
CA LEU A 19 -4.10 5.31 7.36
C LEU A 19 -5.56 5.69 7.64
N PRO A 20 -6.51 5.33 6.76
CA PRO A 20 -7.91 5.69 6.94
C PRO A 20 -8.56 4.90 8.08
N ASP A 21 -9.60 5.48 8.70
CA ASP A 21 -10.34 4.90 9.83
C ASP A 21 -11.32 3.79 9.43
N ILE A 22 -11.29 3.33 8.18
CA ILE A 22 -12.16 2.26 7.68
C ILE A 22 -11.88 0.90 8.30
N PHE A 23 -10.68 0.74 8.88
CA PHE A 23 -10.26 -0.44 9.64
C PHE A 23 -9.64 -0.01 10.97
N PRO A 24 -9.67 -0.87 12.01
CA PRO A 24 -8.95 -0.61 13.26
C PRO A 24 -7.44 -0.45 13.03
N GLU A 25 -6.77 0.28 13.90
CA GLU A 25 -5.32 0.49 13.79
C GLU A 25 -4.53 -0.82 13.76
N GLU A 26 -4.99 -1.83 14.49
CA GLU A 26 -4.37 -3.15 14.56
C GLU A 26 -4.41 -3.91 13.23
N PHE A 27 -5.33 -3.54 12.35
CA PHE A 27 -5.43 -4.12 11.00
C PHE A 27 -4.23 -3.74 10.14
N TRP A 28 -3.75 -2.50 10.28
CA TRP A 28 -2.67 -1.95 9.46
C TRP A 28 -1.31 -2.45 9.93
N GLN A 29 -0.98 -3.68 9.59
CA GLN A 29 0.27 -4.32 9.99
C GLN A 29 1.36 -4.10 8.94
N GLU A 30 2.60 -4.01 9.41
CA GLU A 30 3.77 -3.95 8.54
C GLU A 30 3.88 -5.22 7.69
N GLY A 31 4.20 -5.05 6.42
CA GLY A 31 4.21 -6.13 5.43
C GLY A 31 2.91 -6.30 4.65
N LEU A 32 1.87 -5.55 5.01
CA LEU A 32 0.60 -5.54 4.29
C LEU A 32 0.76 -4.83 2.95
N ARG A 33 0.22 -5.43 1.89
CA ARG A 33 0.17 -4.79 0.58
C ARG A 33 -1.06 -3.90 0.49
N VAL A 34 -0.88 -2.68 0.03
CA VAL A 34 -1.92 -1.65 -0.03
C VAL A 34 -2.00 -0.99 -1.39
N ALA A 35 -3.18 -0.49 -1.72
CA ALA A 35 -3.40 0.37 -2.88
C ALA A 35 -3.30 1.83 -2.45
N ILE A 36 -2.44 2.60 -3.14
CA ILE A 36 -2.17 3.99 -2.82
C ILE A 36 -2.33 4.88 -4.05
N PRO A 37 -2.80 6.12 -3.87
CA PRO A 37 -2.82 7.10 -4.95
C PRO A 37 -1.42 7.70 -5.15
N LEU A 38 -0.99 7.83 -6.39
CA LEU A 38 0.23 8.55 -6.77
C LEU A 38 -0.08 9.45 -7.96
N GLY A 39 -0.01 10.75 -7.73
CA GLY A 39 -0.39 11.73 -8.75
C GLY A 39 -1.87 11.59 -9.15
N ARG A 40 -2.16 11.74 -10.44
CA ARG A 40 -3.51 11.66 -11.01
C ARG A 40 -3.79 10.33 -11.74
N GLY A 41 -2.85 9.42 -11.70
CA GLY A 41 -2.97 8.13 -12.38
C GLY A 41 -3.80 7.10 -11.63
N ALA A 42 -3.72 5.86 -12.12
CA ALA A 42 -4.32 4.72 -11.44
C ALA A 42 -3.66 4.48 -10.08
N LEU A 43 -4.38 3.81 -9.19
CA LEU A 43 -3.83 3.37 -7.92
C LEU A 43 -2.61 2.47 -8.12
N ARG A 44 -1.64 2.58 -7.24
CA ARG A 44 -0.41 1.80 -7.25
C ARG A 44 -0.37 0.84 -6.08
N ALA A 45 0.26 -0.32 -6.28
CA ALA A 45 0.55 -1.23 -5.17
C ALA A 45 1.80 -0.79 -4.41
N GLY A 46 1.74 -0.89 -3.10
CA GLY A 46 2.86 -0.64 -2.22
C GLY A 46 2.84 -1.57 -1.02
N ILE A 47 3.96 -1.66 -0.32
CA ILE A 47 4.10 -2.43 0.92
C ILE A 47 4.21 -1.48 2.10
N LEU A 48 3.39 -1.71 3.13
CA LEU A 48 3.49 -0.99 4.39
C LEU A 48 4.77 -1.44 5.10
N MET A 49 5.77 -0.55 5.14
CA MET A 49 7.08 -0.85 5.70
C MET A 49 7.19 -0.48 7.18
N GLU A 50 6.57 0.62 7.58
CA GLU A 50 6.66 1.15 8.93
C GLU A 50 5.42 1.95 9.27
N ARG A 51 4.91 1.79 10.49
CA ARG A 51 3.82 2.62 11.03
C ARG A 51 4.40 3.81 11.79
N LEU A 52 3.75 4.97 11.66
CA LEU A 52 4.15 6.20 12.31
C LEU A 52 2.95 6.77 13.08
N GLU A 53 3.20 7.24 14.30
CA GLU A 53 2.17 7.95 15.08
C GLU A 53 1.90 9.34 14.53
N HIS A 54 2.95 9.98 13.99
CA HIS A 54 2.89 11.33 13.42
C HIS A 54 3.44 11.33 12.00
N SER A 55 2.93 12.25 11.18
CA SER A 55 3.47 12.45 9.84
C SER A 55 4.89 12.98 9.91
N ASP A 56 5.77 12.43 9.09
CA ASP A 56 7.14 12.91 8.88
C ASP A 56 7.26 13.90 7.73
N LEU A 57 6.12 14.30 7.15
CA LEU A 57 6.09 15.30 6.09
C LEU A 57 6.27 16.71 6.66
N PRO A 58 6.87 17.63 5.88
CA PRO A 58 6.99 19.04 6.27
C PRO A 58 5.64 19.67 6.56
N ASP A 59 5.62 20.66 7.45
CA ASP A 59 4.42 21.43 7.75
C ASP A 59 3.83 22.06 6.47
N GLY A 60 2.51 21.97 6.34
CA GLY A 60 1.79 22.50 5.19
C GLY A 60 1.70 21.55 3.98
N VAL A 61 2.34 20.38 4.04
CA VAL A 61 2.19 19.34 3.01
C VAL A 61 1.00 18.46 3.36
N THR A 62 0.04 18.37 2.44
CA THR A 62 -1.13 17.50 2.60
C THR A 62 -0.72 16.05 2.44
N CYS A 63 -0.98 15.23 3.46
CA CYS A 63 -0.76 13.80 3.41
C CYS A 63 -1.94 13.11 2.73
N LYS A 64 -1.68 12.33 1.69
CA LYS A 64 -2.70 11.50 1.05
C LYS A 64 -2.98 10.26 1.90
N GLU A 65 -4.16 9.69 1.75
CA GLU A 65 -4.54 8.46 2.43
C GLU A 65 -4.31 7.22 1.57
N VAL A 66 -4.03 6.10 2.23
CA VAL A 66 -4.10 4.78 1.62
C VAL A 66 -5.53 4.55 1.12
N ALA A 67 -5.68 4.13 -0.14
CA ALA A 67 -7.00 3.94 -0.73
C ALA A 67 -7.68 2.67 -0.22
N TRP A 68 -6.95 1.55 -0.18
CA TRP A 68 -7.49 0.25 0.24
C TRP A 68 -6.39 -0.76 0.57
N PRO A 69 -6.59 -1.64 1.55
CA PRO A 69 -5.71 -2.79 1.73
C PRO A 69 -5.96 -3.85 0.66
N LEU A 70 -4.90 -4.48 0.15
CA LEU A 70 -5.02 -5.52 -0.86
C LEU A 70 -5.09 -6.93 -0.26
N GLU A 71 -4.71 -7.08 1.00
CA GLU A 71 -4.82 -8.31 1.78
C GLU A 71 -5.38 -8.02 3.17
N THR A 72 -5.77 -9.08 3.86
CA THR A 72 -6.24 -9.01 5.26
C THR A 72 -5.14 -9.36 6.27
N VAL A 73 -4.05 -9.95 5.78
CA VAL A 73 -2.87 -10.32 6.58
C VAL A 73 -1.60 -9.88 5.86
N PRO A 74 -0.51 -9.61 6.58
CA PRO A 74 0.75 -9.24 5.95
C PRO A 74 1.22 -10.26 4.92
N LEU A 75 1.58 -9.77 3.72
CA LEU A 75 2.17 -10.58 2.66
C LEU A 75 3.63 -10.92 2.97
N LEU A 76 4.36 -9.98 3.54
CA LEU A 76 5.79 -10.08 3.78
C LEU A 76 6.10 -10.12 5.28
N SER A 77 6.90 -11.10 5.68
CA SER A 77 7.43 -11.18 7.05
C SER A 77 8.44 -10.07 7.33
N GLU A 78 8.74 -9.86 8.60
CA GLU A 78 9.76 -8.88 9.00
C GLU A 78 11.14 -9.24 8.46
N GLU A 79 11.49 -10.52 8.41
CA GLU A 79 12.78 -10.99 7.89
C GLU A 79 12.95 -10.60 6.43
N ILE A 80 11.91 -10.78 5.61
CA ILE A 80 11.94 -10.41 4.19
C ILE A 80 12.03 -8.90 4.02
N ARG A 81 11.27 -8.13 4.82
CA ARG A 81 11.34 -6.67 4.78
C ARG A 81 12.72 -6.16 5.22
N ALA A 82 13.28 -6.73 6.28
CA ALA A 82 14.63 -6.38 6.76
C ALA A 82 15.70 -6.70 5.72
N LEU A 83 15.59 -7.87 5.07
CA LEU A 83 16.49 -8.27 3.98
C LEU A 83 16.39 -7.29 2.80
N ALA A 84 15.20 -6.90 2.41
CA ALA A 84 14.99 -5.94 1.33
C ALA A 84 15.61 -4.58 1.65
N ARG A 85 15.44 -4.09 2.89
CA ARG A 85 16.07 -2.83 3.35
C ARG A 85 17.59 -2.92 3.33
N ASP A 86 18.15 -4.02 3.81
CA ASP A 86 19.59 -4.24 3.85
C ASP A 86 20.20 -4.31 2.44
N LEU A 87 19.59 -5.06 1.54
CA LEU A 87 20.00 -5.12 0.13
C LEU A 87 19.88 -3.75 -0.56
N ALA A 88 18.82 -3.02 -0.30
CA ALA A 88 18.61 -1.68 -0.87
C ALA A 88 19.73 -0.73 -0.44
N ILE A 89 20.08 -0.71 0.84
CA ILE A 89 21.20 0.11 1.36
C ILE A 89 22.51 -0.27 0.70
N ARG A 90 22.81 -1.56 0.61
CA ARG A 90 24.07 -2.08 0.03
C ARG A 90 24.19 -1.78 -1.47
N GLN A 91 23.08 -1.79 -2.19
CA GLN A 91 23.02 -1.58 -3.64
C GLN A 91 22.73 -0.14 -4.04
N GLY A 92 22.46 0.75 -3.09
CA GLY A 92 22.04 2.12 -3.37
C GLY A 92 20.67 2.20 -4.06
N LEU A 93 19.77 1.28 -3.72
CA LEU A 93 18.42 1.19 -4.30
C LEU A 93 17.35 1.55 -3.25
N GLU A 94 16.15 1.80 -3.70
CA GLU A 94 14.98 1.90 -2.84
C GLU A 94 14.49 0.48 -2.43
N PRO A 95 13.98 0.30 -1.20
CA PRO A 95 13.42 -1.00 -0.78
C PRO A 95 12.32 -1.51 -1.71
N GLY A 96 11.47 -0.62 -2.25
CA GLY A 96 10.43 -0.96 -3.20
C GLY A 96 10.97 -1.55 -4.50
N CYS A 97 12.16 -1.11 -4.94
CA CYS A 97 12.83 -1.66 -6.12
C CYS A 97 13.22 -3.13 -5.89
N VAL A 98 13.81 -3.44 -4.74
CA VAL A 98 14.16 -4.82 -4.38
C VAL A 98 12.92 -5.69 -4.29
N LEU A 99 11.91 -5.25 -3.55
CA LEU A 99 10.64 -5.98 -3.38
C LEU A 99 9.91 -6.16 -4.71
N GLY A 100 9.87 -5.12 -5.55
CA GLY A 100 9.24 -5.18 -6.85
C GLY A 100 9.87 -6.18 -7.81
N HIS A 101 11.17 -6.49 -7.66
CA HIS A 101 11.86 -7.50 -8.46
C HIS A 101 11.74 -8.91 -7.87
N VAL A 102 11.53 -9.03 -6.57
CA VAL A 102 11.36 -10.33 -5.89
C VAL A 102 9.91 -10.84 -6.03
N LEU A 103 8.94 -9.94 -5.95
CA LEU A 103 7.53 -10.31 -6.03
C LEU A 103 7.10 -10.62 -7.47
N PRO A 104 6.20 -11.62 -7.68
CA PRO A 104 5.57 -11.86 -8.97
C PRO A 104 4.85 -10.63 -9.49
N GLN A 105 4.78 -10.48 -10.82
CA GLN A 105 4.19 -9.32 -11.48
C GLN A 105 2.76 -9.03 -11.02
N GLY A 106 1.94 -10.07 -10.83
CA GLY A 106 0.55 -9.91 -10.37
C GLY A 106 0.43 -9.26 -8.99
N LEU A 107 1.42 -9.43 -8.12
CA LEU A 107 1.44 -8.81 -6.79
C LEU A 107 1.94 -7.36 -6.80
N ARG A 108 2.51 -6.89 -7.91
CA ARG A 108 2.97 -5.52 -8.08
C ARG A 108 1.92 -4.59 -8.67
N GLN A 109 0.74 -5.11 -8.97
CA GLN A 109 -0.37 -4.39 -9.57
C GLN A 109 -1.58 -4.37 -8.64
N VAL A 110 -2.41 -3.35 -8.79
CA VAL A 110 -3.69 -3.26 -8.10
C VAL A 110 -4.75 -3.91 -8.98
N ASP A 111 -5.14 -5.14 -8.64
CA ASP A 111 -6.31 -5.81 -9.21
C ASP A 111 -7.26 -6.12 -8.05
N LEU A 112 -8.04 -5.13 -7.65
CA LEU A 112 -8.98 -5.23 -6.55
C LEU A 112 -10.40 -5.25 -7.11
N ARG A 113 -11.10 -6.37 -6.84
CA ARG A 113 -12.53 -6.52 -7.10
C ARG A 113 -13.26 -6.65 -5.79
N ILE A 114 -14.16 -5.71 -5.51
CA ILE A 114 -15.02 -5.77 -4.34
C ILE A 114 -16.32 -6.43 -4.77
N ARG A 115 -16.63 -7.57 -4.15
CA ARG A 115 -17.88 -8.27 -4.33
C ARG A 115 -18.77 -8.00 -3.13
N TRP A 116 -19.92 -7.39 -3.38
CA TRP A 116 -20.97 -7.24 -2.38
C TRP A 116 -21.85 -8.48 -2.39
N LEU A 117 -21.87 -9.22 -1.30
CA LEU A 117 -22.81 -10.31 -1.05
C LEU A 117 -24.00 -9.73 -0.29
N ALA A 118 -24.83 -8.95 -0.97
CA ALA A 118 -26.10 -8.49 -0.40
C ALA A 118 -27.22 -9.39 -0.92
N ALA A 119 -27.99 -9.89 -0.01
CA ALA A 119 -29.07 -10.86 -0.01
C ALA A 119 -29.60 -11.45 -1.34
N ASP A 120 -29.62 -10.75 -2.46
CA ASP A 120 -30.15 -11.26 -3.74
C ASP A 120 -29.42 -10.79 -5.00
N ARG A 121 -28.28 -10.09 -4.87
CA ARG A 121 -27.54 -9.61 -6.03
C ARG A 121 -26.03 -9.64 -5.80
N ASP A 122 -25.34 -10.40 -6.63
CA ASP A 122 -23.89 -10.30 -6.76
C ASP A 122 -23.53 -9.00 -7.49
N PHE A 123 -22.91 -8.08 -6.78
CA PHE A 123 -22.40 -6.86 -7.35
C PHE A 123 -20.86 -6.85 -7.24
N SER A 124 -20.18 -6.80 -8.35
CA SER A 124 -18.72 -6.65 -8.37
C SER A 124 -18.33 -5.33 -9.03
N CYS A 125 -17.45 -4.59 -8.41
CA CYS A 125 -16.93 -3.34 -8.95
C CYS A 125 -15.43 -3.23 -8.74
N THR A 126 -14.80 -2.39 -9.55
CA THR A 126 -13.40 -2.03 -9.35
C THR A 126 -13.27 -0.91 -8.31
N VAL A 127 -12.09 -0.74 -7.71
CA VAL A 127 -11.84 0.34 -6.74
C VAL A 127 -12.22 1.71 -7.30
N LYS A 128 -11.99 1.94 -8.59
CA LYS A 128 -12.39 3.19 -9.26
C LYS A 128 -13.90 3.43 -9.28
N GLN A 129 -14.68 2.36 -9.29
CA GLN A 129 -16.15 2.43 -9.26
C GLN A 129 -16.65 2.64 -7.83
N VAL A 130 -16.00 2.08 -6.83
CA VAL A 130 -16.34 2.26 -5.41
C VAL A 130 -16.16 3.73 -5.01
N THR A 131 -15.08 4.37 -5.40
CA THR A 131 -14.85 5.79 -5.10
C THR A 131 -15.83 6.74 -5.76
N LYS A 132 -16.58 6.28 -6.78
CA LYS A 132 -17.66 7.06 -7.42
C LYS A 132 -19.02 6.84 -6.79
N LEU A 133 -19.18 5.82 -5.95
CA LEU A 133 -20.43 5.50 -5.27
C LEU A 133 -20.55 6.18 -3.90
N GLU A 134 -19.49 6.78 -3.42
CA GLU A 134 -19.45 7.66 -2.25
C GLU A 134 -19.89 9.09 -2.65
#